data_cac979508e0429271082899a556e5225
#
_entry.id   cac979508e0429271082899a556e5225
#
_cell.length_a   1.000
_cell.length_b   1.000
_cell.length_c   1.000
_cell.angle_alpha   90.00
_cell.angle_beta   90.00
_cell.angle_gamma   90.00
#
_symmetry.space_group_name_H-M   'P 1'
#
loop_
_entity.id
_entity.type
_entity.pdbx_description
1 polymer ?
#
loop_
_entity_poly.entity_id
_entity_poly.type
_entity_poly.pdbx_seq_one_letter_code
_entity_poly.pdbx_strand_id
1 'polypeptide(L)'
;MGDYLAKLMGPERLAWAGAAGSVQRAGIPWTIHHDMPAGVSPSLIYALWNIVNRTTKSGVVLAPQEKVSPYDGLRALTINGAYQFHEEKTKGSLEPGKLADLVVLSANPLKVDPLTIKDIQVLETIKEGTSLYRNPALTVGGVTTASVPSSAPINEKDNCLVPHDHPQKPLNPAQQATMDRLLAPRP
;
A
#
# COMPACT_ATOMS: atom_id res chain seq x y z
N MET A 1 -4.68 16.52 -6.93
CA MET A 1 -5.92 15.83 -7.34
C MET A 1 -7.05 16.02 -6.33
N GLY A 2 -6.85 15.83 -5.02
CA GLY A 2 -7.91 15.95 -4.01
C GLY A 2 -8.71 17.27 -4.05
N ASP A 3 -8.03 18.41 -4.16
CA ASP A 3 -8.71 19.73 -4.26
C ASP A 3 -9.59 19.84 -5.50
N TYR A 4 -9.19 19.22 -6.61
CA TYR A 4 -9.98 19.18 -7.84
C TYR A 4 -11.22 18.28 -7.68
N LEU A 5 -11.04 17.11 -7.09
CA LEU A 5 -12.15 16.20 -6.78
C LEU A 5 -13.18 16.86 -5.86
N ALA A 6 -12.73 17.62 -4.87
CA ALA A 6 -13.61 18.35 -3.97
C ALA A 6 -14.53 19.32 -4.70
N LYS A 7 -14.00 20.00 -5.73
CA LYS A 7 -14.79 20.93 -6.56
C LYS A 7 -15.77 20.22 -7.48
N LEU A 8 -15.40 19.06 -8.02
CA LEU A 8 -16.21 18.34 -9.00
C LEU A 8 -17.31 17.49 -8.37
N MET A 9 -17.01 16.80 -7.29
CA MET A 9 -17.91 15.79 -6.73
C MET A 9 -18.94 16.37 -5.76
N GLY A 10 -18.64 17.52 -5.16
CA GLY A 10 -19.39 18.06 -4.04
C GLY A 10 -19.20 17.26 -2.74
N PRO A 11 -19.61 17.80 -1.58
CA PRO A 11 -19.30 17.26 -0.27
C PRO A 11 -19.89 15.86 -0.02
N GLU A 12 -21.11 15.61 -0.47
CA GLU A 12 -21.80 14.33 -0.25
C GLU A 12 -21.09 13.15 -0.92
N ARG A 13 -20.72 13.30 -2.21
CA ARG A 13 -20.02 12.24 -2.95
C ARG A 13 -18.58 12.11 -2.51
N LEU A 14 -17.96 13.25 -2.19
CA LEU A 14 -16.59 13.28 -1.70
C LEU A 14 -16.43 12.54 -0.37
N ALA A 15 -17.45 12.51 0.48
CA ALA A 15 -17.47 11.77 1.73
C ALA A 15 -17.21 10.26 1.52
N TRP A 16 -17.45 9.74 0.34
CA TRP A 16 -17.26 8.33 -0.02
C TRP A 16 -16.04 8.08 -0.92
N ALA A 17 -15.33 9.12 -1.32
CA ALA A 17 -14.16 8.96 -2.18
C ALA A 17 -13.04 8.20 -1.47
N GLY A 18 -12.66 7.05 -2.02
CA GLY A 18 -11.64 6.19 -1.43
C GLY A 18 -12.03 5.69 -0.04
N ALA A 19 -13.12 4.98 0.06
CA ALA A 19 -13.80 4.54 1.30
C ALA A 19 -13.04 3.45 2.11
N ALA A 20 -11.73 3.63 2.31
CA ALA A 20 -10.86 2.64 2.98
C ALA A 20 -11.27 2.38 4.43
N GLY A 21 -11.64 3.43 5.18
CA GLY A 21 -12.11 3.30 6.56
C GLY A 21 -13.40 2.49 6.66
N SER A 22 -14.35 2.70 5.74
CA SER A 22 -15.59 1.92 5.68
C SER A 22 -15.34 0.46 5.35
N VAL A 23 -14.47 0.18 4.37
CA VAL A 23 -14.07 -1.19 3.99
C VAL A 23 -13.35 -1.87 5.15
N GLN A 24 -12.45 -1.16 5.85
CA GLN A 24 -11.76 -1.66 7.03
C GLN A 24 -12.75 -2.02 8.16
N ARG A 25 -13.70 -1.14 8.46
CA ARG A 25 -14.75 -1.42 9.48
C ARG A 25 -15.66 -2.58 9.11
N ALA A 26 -15.87 -2.81 7.82
CA ALA A 26 -16.61 -3.98 7.33
C ALA A 26 -15.80 -5.29 7.39
N GLY A 27 -14.52 -5.25 7.80
CA GLY A 27 -13.67 -6.43 7.88
C GLY A 27 -13.28 -7.00 6.52
N ILE A 28 -13.40 -6.23 5.44
CA ILE A 28 -13.06 -6.64 4.08
C ILE A 28 -11.58 -6.36 3.84
N PRO A 29 -10.77 -7.35 3.42
CA PRO A 29 -9.40 -7.10 3.00
C PRO A 29 -9.35 -6.12 1.83
N TRP A 30 -8.45 -5.14 1.92
CA TRP A 30 -8.26 -4.11 0.89
C TRP A 30 -6.77 -3.82 0.72
N THR A 31 -6.41 -3.28 -0.43
CA THR A 31 -5.04 -2.93 -0.79
C THR A 31 -4.95 -1.48 -1.26
N ILE A 32 -3.73 -0.95 -1.30
CA ILE A 32 -3.44 0.38 -1.84
C ILE A 32 -2.58 0.18 -3.09
N HIS A 33 -2.86 0.94 -4.14
CA HIS A 33 -2.00 1.06 -5.30
C HIS A 33 -1.64 2.53 -5.57
N HIS A 34 -0.68 2.76 -6.44
CA HIS A 34 -0.18 4.08 -6.75
C HIS A 34 -0.75 4.65 -8.06
N ASP A 35 -1.22 3.80 -8.96
CA ASP A 35 -1.78 4.16 -10.26
C ASP A 35 -0.81 5.01 -11.11
N MET A 36 0.45 4.58 -11.22
CA MET A 36 1.45 5.26 -12.07
C MET A 36 1.08 5.20 -13.55
N PRO A 37 1.27 6.29 -14.30
CA PRO A 37 1.95 7.57 -13.98
C PRO A 37 0.99 8.72 -13.61
N ALA A 38 -0.10 8.46 -12.93
CA ALA A 38 -1.17 9.43 -12.65
C ALA A 38 -0.77 10.56 -11.67
N GLY A 39 0.25 11.34 -12.01
CA GLY A 39 0.43 12.69 -11.48
C GLY A 39 1.27 12.88 -10.22
N VAL A 40 1.81 11.84 -9.58
CA VAL A 40 2.75 11.94 -8.45
C VAL A 40 3.87 10.92 -8.58
N SER A 41 5.03 11.21 -7.97
CA SER A 41 6.16 10.27 -7.92
C SER A 41 5.71 8.94 -7.30
N PRO A 42 6.15 7.79 -7.85
CA PRO A 42 5.82 6.48 -7.34
C PRO A 42 6.44 6.27 -5.96
N SER A 43 5.63 6.42 -4.91
CA SER A 43 6.05 6.19 -3.54
C SER A 43 4.93 5.56 -2.74
N LEU A 44 5.14 4.31 -2.32
CA LEU A 44 4.19 3.62 -1.44
C LEU A 44 4.16 4.25 -0.04
N ILE A 45 5.25 4.89 0.38
CA ILE A 45 5.27 5.68 1.62
C ILE A 45 4.35 6.89 1.52
N TYR A 46 4.34 7.57 0.36
CA TYR A 46 3.41 8.66 0.12
C TYR A 46 1.95 8.17 0.03
N ALA A 47 1.72 7.00 -0.56
CA ALA A 47 0.39 6.37 -0.58
C ALA A 47 -0.09 6.03 0.84
N LEU A 48 0.80 5.50 1.70
CA LEU A 48 0.52 5.29 3.13
C LEU A 48 0.16 6.60 3.83
N TRP A 49 0.98 7.64 3.65
CA TRP A 49 0.70 8.95 4.22
C TRP A 49 -0.67 9.49 3.79
N ASN A 50 -1.00 9.33 2.51
CA ASN A 50 -2.25 9.82 1.94
C ASN A 50 -3.47 9.13 2.56
N ILE A 51 -3.47 7.80 2.67
CA ILE A 51 -4.61 7.06 3.21
C ILE A 51 -4.80 7.28 4.71
N VAL A 52 -3.71 7.51 5.45
CA VAL A 52 -3.73 7.80 6.88
C VAL A 52 -4.22 9.21 7.16
N ASN A 53 -3.78 10.21 6.40
CA ASN A 53 -4.05 11.62 6.68
C ASN A 53 -5.23 12.18 5.87
N ARG A 54 -5.40 11.69 4.62
CA ARG A 54 -6.41 12.15 3.66
C ARG A 54 -6.38 13.65 3.42
N THR A 55 -5.19 14.23 3.46
CA THR A 55 -4.95 15.67 3.34
C THR A 55 -4.62 16.03 1.90
N THR A 56 -5.32 17.01 1.34
CA THR A 56 -5.05 17.56 0.01
C THR A 56 -3.80 18.45 0.01
N LYS A 57 -3.37 18.87 -1.17
CA LYS A 57 -2.24 19.82 -1.31
C LYS A 57 -2.52 21.16 -0.62
N SER A 58 -3.78 21.61 -0.59
CA SER A 58 -4.20 22.84 0.11
C SER A 58 -4.39 22.67 1.62
N GLY A 59 -4.14 21.48 2.19
CA GLY A 59 -4.28 21.19 3.61
C GLY A 59 -5.70 20.78 4.04
N VAL A 60 -6.64 20.66 3.11
CA VAL A 60 -8.01 20.24 3.42
C VAL A 60 -8.04 18.72 3.65
N VAL A 61 -8.65 18.27 4.75
CA VAL A 61 -8.88 16.84 5.03
C VAL A 61 -10.16 16.40 4.35
N LEU A 62 -10.07 15.40 3.47
CA LEU A 62 -11.21 14.86 2.74
C LEU A 62 -11.73 13.60 3.41
N ALA A 63 -13.04 13.52 3.64
CA ALA A 63 -13.70 12.36 4.23
C ALA A 63 -12.93 11.82 5.47
N PRO A 64 -12.85 12.58 6.56
CA PRO A 64 -12.01 12.22 7.73
C PRO A 64 -12.42 10.89 8.37
N GLN A 65 -13.67 10.46 8.21
CA GLN A 65 -14.18 9.16 8.67
C GLN A 65 -13.60 7.97 7.90
N GLU A 66 -12.97 8.22 6.76
CA GLU A 66 -12.33 7.22 5.92
C GLU A 66 -10.81 7.11 6.16
N LYS A 67 -10.27 7.84 7.15
CA LYS A 67 -8.90 7.64 7.61
C LYS A 67 -8.73 6.23 8.17
N VAL A 68 -7.55 5.68 7.97
CA VAL A 68 -7.14 4.40 8.55
C VAL A 68 -5.91 4.60 9.42
N SER A 69 -5.65 3.64 10.32
CA SER A 69 -4.41 3.68 11.11
C SER A 69 -3.18 3.42 10.23
N PRO A 70 -1.98 3.91 10.62
CA PRO A 70 -0.75 3.54 9.92
C PRO A 70 -0.53 2.02 9.86
N TYR A 71 -0.96 1.27 10.87
CA TYR A 71 -0.89 -0.18 10.90
C TYR A 71 -1.77 -0.83 9.84
N ASP A 72 -3.03 -0.40 9.71
CA ASP A 72 -3.94 -0.92 8.68
C ASP A 72 -3.46 -0.57 7.27
N GLY A 73 -2.93 0.65 7.10
CA GLY A 73 -2.31 1.07 5.85
C GLY A 73 -1.09 0.22 5.46
N LEU A 74 -0.22 -0.12 6.43
CA LEU A 74 0.91 -1.04 6.19
C LEU A 74 0.41 -2.44 5.83
N ARG A 75 -0.61 -2.96 6.50
CA ARG A 75 -1.21 -4.25 6.13
C ARG A 75 -1.74 -4.23 4.70
N ALA A 76 -2.38 -3.14 4.30
CA ALA A 76 -2.89 -2.97 2.94
C ALA A 76 -1.78 -2.97 1.87
N LEU A 77 -0.59 -2.51 2.23
CA LEU A 77 0.60 -2.51 1.36
C LEU A 77 1.40 -3.83 1.40
N THR A 78 1.16 -4.72 2.35
CA THR A 78 1.96 -5.92 2.58
C THR A 78 1.12 -7.19 2.54
N ILE A 79 0.65 -7.67 3.69
CA ILE A 79 -0.05 -8.95 3.80
C ILE A 79 -1.36 -9.00 3.02
N ASN A 80 -2.11 -7.89 2.94
CA ASN A 80 -3.33 -7.86 2.14
C ASN A 80 -3.01 -7.88 0.64
N GLY A 81 -1.90 -7.25 0.21
CA GLY A 81 -1.39 -7.36 -1.16
C GLY A 81 -1.03 -8.80 -1.50
N ALA A 82 -0.31 -9.50 -0.62
CA ALA A 82 -0.01 -10.91 -0.80
C ALA A 82 -1.30 -11.76 -0.86
N TYR A 83 -2.28 -11.48 0.00
CA TYR A 83 -3.58 -12.14 -0.02
C TYR A 83 -4.33 -11.94 -1.34
N GLN A 84 -4.27 -10.74 -1.93
CA GLN A 84 -4.90 -10.45 -3.22
C GLN A 84 -4.38 -11.36 -4.35
N PHE A 85 -3.10 -11.77 -4.26
CA PHE A 85 -2.46 -12.69 -5.20
C PHE A 85 -2.43 -14.15 -4.72
N HIS A 86 -3.09 -14.48 -3.60
CA HIS A 86 -3.07 -15.80 -2.98
C HIS A 86 -1.67 -16.28 -2.54
N GLU A 87 -0.81 -15.34 -2.18
CA GLU A 87 0.59 -15.57 -1.80
C GLU A 87 0.86 -15.27 -0.30
N GLU A 88 -0.16 -15.06 0.50
CA GLU A 88 -0.06 -14.70 1.92
C GLU A 88 0.64 -15.76 2.79
N LYS A 89 0.75 -16.98 2.29
CA LYS A 89 1.47 -18.07 2.95
C LYS A 89 2.99 -18.00 2.73
N THR A 90 3.41 -17.31 1.67
CA THR A 90 4.81 -17.26 1.24
C THR A 90 5.45 -15.90 1.38
N LYS A 91 4.67 -14.83 1.46
CA LYS A 91 5.17 -13.44 1.57
C LYS A 91 4.17 -12.52 2.27
N GLY A 92 4.50 -11.24 2.40
CA GLY A 92 3.63 -10.18 2.93
C GLY A 92 3.68 -10.00 4.44
N SER A 93 4.41 -10.84 5.18
CA SER A 93 4.68 -10.68 6.62
C SER A 93 6.05 -11.24 6.97
N LEU A 94 6.60 -10.76 8.10
CA LEU A 94 7.89 -11.20 8.63
C LEU A 94 7.68 -12.41 9.54
N GLU A 95 7.59 -13.59 8.94
CA GLU A 95 7.39 -14.86 9.62
C GLU A 95 8.40 -15.91 9.14
N PRO A 96 8.89 -16.80 10.03
CA PRO A 96 9.76 -17.89 9.61
C PRO A 96 9.11 -18.75 8.50
N GLY A 97 9.89 -19.06 7.48
CA GLY A 97 9.44 -19.85 6.33
C GLY A 97 8.85 -19.03 5.16
N LYS A 98 8.68 -17.73 5.33
CA LYS A 98 8.31 -16.82 4.22
C LYS A 98 9.55 -16.26 3.51
N LEU A 99 9.35 -15.79 2.29
CA LEU A 99 10.37 -15.11 1.52
C LEU A 99 10.88 -13.87 2.26
N ALA A 100 12.18 -13.66 2.22
CA ALA A 100 12.84 -12.50 2.80
C ALA A 100 12.67 -11.26 1.88
N ASP A 101 11.41 -10.86 1.66
CA ASP A 101 11.01 -9.64 0.94
C ASP A 101 10.84 -8.53 1.98
N LEU A 102 11.81 -7.64 2.07
CA LEU A 102 11.94 -6.67 3.15
C LEU A 102 12.19 -5.26 2.61
N VAL A 103 11.73 -4.27 3.36
CA VAL A 103 12.13 -2.88 3.17
C VAL A 103 12.67 -2.33 4.48
N VAL A 104 13.82 -1.66 4.44
CA VAL A 104 14.39 -0.93 5.58
C VAL A 104 14.04 0.54 5.41
N LEU A 105 13.43 1.12 6.44
CA LEU A 105 12.95 2.50 6.45
C LEU A 105 13.77 3.35 7.42
N SER A 106 13.89 4.66 7.14
CA SER A 106 14.60 5.62 7.98
C SER A 106 13.94 5.90 9.33
N ALA A 107 12.63 5.61 9.44
CA ALA A 107 11.86 5.76 10.67
C ALA A 107 10.69 4.76 10.69
N ASN A 108 10.19 4.49 11.90
CA ASN A 108 9.05 3.59 12.08
C ASN A 108 7.73 4.35 11.85
N PRO A 109 6.96 4.04 10.79
CA PRO A 109 5.73 4.73 10.46
C PRO A 109 4.62 4.58 11.52
N LEU A 110 4.76 3.61 12.44
CA LEU A 110 3.84 3.42 13.56
C LEU A 110 4.14 4.31 14.77
N LYS A 111 5.31 4.98 14.79
CA LYS A 111 5.80 5.74 15.95
C LYS A 111 6.02 7.23 15.65
N VAL A 112 6.09 7.62 14.39
CA VAL A 112 6.21 9.02 13.99
C VAL A 112 4.85 9.72 13.99
N ASP A 113 4.86 11.05 13.98
CA ASP A 113 3.65 11.82 13.67
C ASP A 113 3.11 11.39 12.30
N PRO A 114 1.84 11.01 12.17
CA PRO A 114 1.24 10.62 10.89
C PRO A 114 1.48 11.62 9.76
N LEU A 115 1.54 12.91 10.04
CA LEU A 115 1.81 13.95 9.04
C LEU A 115 3.22 13.87 8.46
N THR A 116 4.18 13.29 9.18
CA THR A 116 5.58 13.14 8.76
C THR A 116 5.87 11.79 8.07
N ILE A 117 4.91 10.88 7.99
CA ILE A 117 5.11 9.59 7.32
C ILE A 117 5.66 9.77 5.90
N LYS A 118 5.21 10.77 5.16
CA LYS A 118 5.67 11.06 3.79
C LYS A 118 7.18 11.37 3.68
N ASP A 119 7.81 11.75 4.80
CA ASP A 119 9.23 12.14 4.87
C ASP A 119 10.12 10.91 5.17
N ILE A 120 9.53 9.77 5.50
CA ILE A 120 10.25 8.51 5.70
C ILE A 120 10.86 8.05 4.38
N GLN A 121 12.15 7.72 4.43
CA GLN A 121 12.89 7.28 3.27
C GLN A 121 13.09 5.77 3.28
N VAL A 122 13.08 5.16 2.09
CA VAL A 122 13.51 3.78 1.91
C VAL A 122 15.04 3.77 1.93
N LEU A 123 15.63 3.02 2.85
CA LEU A 123 17.08 2.87 2.99
C LEU A 123 17.56 1.67 2.17
N GLU A 124 16.81 0.58 2.20
CA GLU A 124 17.15 -0.65 1.47
C GLU A 124 15.88 -1.39 1.08
N THR A 125 15.90 -2.01 -0.11
CA THR A 125 14.89 -2.96 -0.56
C THR A 125 15.56 -4.30 -0.80
N ILE A 126 15.03 -5.33 -0.16
CA ILE A 126 15.54 -6.70 -0.22
C ILE A 126 14.45 -7.58 -0.80
N LYS A 127 14.79 -8.38 -1.80
CA LYS A 127 13.93 -9.40 -2.39
C LYS A 127 14.59 -10.76 -2.28
N GLU A 128 13.89 -11.72 -1.67
CA GLU A 128 14.35 -13.08 -1.48
C GLU A 128 15.76 -13.12 -0.83
N GLY A 129 16.00 -12.23 0.13
CA GLY A 129 17.28 -12.10 0.83
C GLY A 129 18.37 -11.33 0.05
N THR A 130 18.11 -10.93 -1.20
CA THR A 130 19.08 -10.18 -2.02
C THR A 130 18.72 -8.68 -2.00
N SER A 131 19.71 -7.83 -1.69
CA SER A 131 19.55 -6.38 -1.75
C SER A 131 19.43 -5.91 -3.20
N LEU A 132 18.27 -5.33 -3.56
CA LEU A 132 18.02 -4.76 -4.88
C LEU A 132 18.28 -3.25 -4.95
N TYR A 133 18.11 -2.56 -3.83
CA TYR A 133 18.28 -1.13 -3.74
C TYR A 133 18.87 -0.74 -2.39
N ARG A 134 19.86 0.16 -2.40
CA ARG A 134 20.36 0.87 -1.22
C ARG A 134 20.41 2.36 -1.52
N ASN A 135 19.89 3.15 -0.60
CA ASN A 135 19.95 4.59 -0.74
C ASN A 135 21.39 5.09 -0.58
N PRO A 136 22.01 5.65 -1.64
CA PRO A 136 23.41 6.04 -1.60
C PRO A 136 23.69 7.22 -0.67
N ALA A 137 22.68 8.01 -0.33
CA ALA A 137 22.79 9.16 0.54
C ALA A 137 22.75 8.80 2.04
N LEU A 138 22.47 7.55 2.39
CA LEU A 138 22.22 7.16 3.77
C LEU A 138 23.16 6.04 4.21
N THR A 139 24.02 6.39 5.13
CA THR A 139 24.93 5.44 5.80
C THR A 139 24.21 4.86 7.02
N VAL A 140 23.91 3.58 7.02
CA VAL A 140 23.43 2.89 8.22
C VAL A 140 24.63 2.59 9.10
N GLY A 141 24.72 3.23 10.26
CA GLY A 141 25.70 2.91 11.31
C GLY A 141 27.18 3.05 10.93
N GLY A 142 27.54 4.01 10.08
CA GLY A 142 28.95 4.31 9.78
C GLY A 142 29.68 3.29 8.90
N VAL A 143 28.99 2.28 8.38
CA VAL A 143 29.57 1.31 7.44
C VAL A 143 29.26 1.78 6.01
N THR A 144 30.28 2.25 5.31
CA THR A 144 30.23 2.48 3.87
C THR A 144 30.16 1.11 3.18
N THR A 145 28.98 0.68 2.80
CA THR A 145 28.86 -0.56 2.02
C THR A 145 29.30 -0.27 0.59
N ALA A 146 30.31 -0.96 0.13
CA ALA A 146 30.77 -0.92 -1.24
C ALA A 146 29.61 -1.13 -2.21
N SER A 147 29.58 -0.32 -3.26
CA SER A 147 28.61 -0.38 -4.34
C SER A 147 28.51 -1.79 -4.89
N VAL A 148 27.36 -2.43 -4.70
CA VAL A 148 27.00 -3.57 -5.53
C VAL A 148 26.72 -3.01 -6.94
N PRO A 149 27.38 -3.51 -7.99
CA PRO A 149 27.14 -2.99 -9.34
C PRO A 149 25.67 -3.20 -9.70
N SER A 150 24.98 -2.08 -9.95
CA SER A 150 23.66 -2.07 -10.59
C SER A 150 23.84 -2.58 -12.02
N SER A 151 23.58 -3.84 -12.26
CA SER A 151 23.27 -4.28 -13.63
C SER A 151 23.02 -5.79 -13.70
N ALA A 152 21.83 -6.22 -13.40
CA ALA A 152 21.21 -7.16 -14.31
C ALA A 152 20.09 -6.39 -15.03
N PRO A 153 20.04 -6.34 -16.36
CA PRO A 153 18.89 -5.79 -17.04
C PRO A 153 17.69 -6.63 -16.65
N ILE A 154 16.66 -5.96 -16.13
CA ILE A 154 15.35 -6.59 -15.90
C ILE A 154 14.92 -7.11 -17.25
N ASN A 155 14.90 -8.43 -17.40
CA ASN A 155 14.45 -9.07 -18.61
C ASN A 155 12.92 -8.84 -18.67
N GLU A 156 12.47 -8.01 -19.59
CA GLU A 156 11.04 -7.71 -19.80
C GLU A 156 10.17 -8.96 -20.03
N LYS A 157 10.78 -10.10 -20.30
CA LYS A 157 10.09 -11.38 -20.49
C LYS A 157 9.62 -12.04 -19.19
N ASP A 158 10.20 -11.66 -18.04
CA ASP A 158 9.82 -12.21 -16.73
C ASP A 158 8.70 -11.40 -16.05
N ASN A 159 8.24 -10.32 -16.69
CA ASN A 159 7.11 -9.51 -16.23
C ASN A 159 5.78 -9.99 -16.83
N CYS A 160 5.70 -11.27 -17.16
CA CYS A 160 4.49 -11.88 -17.69
C CYS A 160 3.49 -12.07 -16.54
N LEU A 161 2.41 -11.29 -16.55
CA LEU A 161 1.16 -11.62 -15.88
C LEU A 161 0.62 -12.92 -16.52
N VAL A 162 1.15 -14.04 -16.07
CA VAL A 162 0.56 -15.34 -16.39
C VAL A 162 -0.72 -15.46 -15.57
N PRO A 163 -1.89 -15.65 -16.17
CA PRO A 163 -3.08 -16.01 -15.44
C PRO A 163 -2.80 -17.38 -14.78
N HIS A 164 -2.51 -17.38 -13.50
CA HIS A 164 -2.50 -18.62 -12.74
C HIS A 164 -3.94 -19.03 -12.54
N ASP A 165 -4.32 -20.14 -13.13
CA ASP A 165 -5.60 -20.83 -12.94
C ASP A 165 -5.65 -21.38 -11.50
N HIS A 166 -5.85 -20.50 -10.53
CA HIS A 166 -6.15 -20.89 -9.17
C HIS A 166 -7.67 -20.81 -8.97
N PRO A 167 -8.31 -21.91 -8.56
CA PRO A 167 -9.71 -21.89 -8.26
C PRO A 167 -9.97 -20.84 -7.15
N GLN A 168 -10.76 -19.84 -7.46
CA GLN A 168 -11.15 -18.80 -6.52
C GLN A 168 -11.82 -19.46 -5.33
N LYS A 169 -11.27 -19.24 -4.14
CA LYS A 169 -11.91 -19.71 -2.92
C LYS A 169 -13.23 -18.95 -2.75
N PRO A 170 -14.36 -19.64 -2.66
CA PRO A 170 -15.64 -18.96 -2.52
C PRO A 170 -15.65 -18.06 -1.28
N LEU A 171 -16.28 -16.91 -1.39
CA LEU A 171 -16.48 -16.00 -0.26
C LEU A 171 -17.16 -16.76 0.87
N ASN A 172 -16.73 -16.48 2.10
CA ASN A 172 -17.46 -17.02 3.24
C ASN A 172 -18.85 -16.36 3.36
N PRO A 173 -19.82 -16.98 4.07
CA PRO A 173 -21.19 -16.46 4.13
C PRO A 173 -21.30 -15.00 4.60
N ALA A 174 -20.42 -14.55 5.50
CA ALA A 174 -20.43 -13.17 5.99
C ALA A 174 -19.92 -12.19 4.91
N GLN A 175 -18.92 -12.57 4.15
CA GLN A 175 -18.39 -11.80 3.03
C GLN A 175 -19.43 -11.72 1.90
N GLN A 176 -20.12 -12.84 1.59
CA GLN A 176 -21.18 -12.87 0.60
C GLN A 176 -22.35 -11.96 0.98
N ALA A 177 -22.84 -12.05 2.22
CA ALA A 177 -23.92 -11.20 2.71
C ALA A 177 -23.57 -9.71 2.67
N THR A 178 -22.29 -9.37 2.88
CA THR A 178 -21.80 -7.98 2.76
C THR A 178 -21.81 -7.52 1.31
N MET A 179 -21.34 -8.34 0.38
CA MET A 179 -21.38 -8.04 -1.06
C MET A 179 -22.82 -7.87 -1.56
N ASP A 180 -23.73 -8.74 -1.15
CA ASP A 180 -25.14 -8.65 -1.53
C ASP A 180 -25.80 -7.35 -1.06
N ARG A 181 -25.45 -6.87 0.15
CA ARG A 181 -25.91 -5.57 0.65
C ARG A 181 -25.33 -4.39 -0.13
N LEU A 182 -24.07 -4.47 -0.56
CA LEU A 182 -23.41 -3.40 -1.31
C LEU A 182 -23.91 -3.30 -2.74
N LEU A 183 -24.32 -4.43 -3.33
CA LEU A 183 -24.80 -4.54 -4.71
C LEU A 183 -26.33 -4.44 -4.82
N ALA A 184 -27.06 -4.43 -3.72
CA ALA A 184 -28.53 -4.26 -3.74
C ALA A 184 -28.90 -2.88 -4.34
N PRO A 185 -29.85 -2.83 -5.27
CA PRO A 185 -30.33 -1.56 -5.79
C PRO A 185 -30.90 -0.73 -4.63
N ARG A 186 -30.46 0.51 -4.55
CA ARG A 186 -31.00 1.46 -3.56
C ARG A 186 -32.41 1.87 -3.98
N PRO A 187 -33.36 1.97 -3.03
CA PRO A 187 -34.68 2.47 -3.30
C PRO A 187 -34.68 3.90 -3.79
#